data_acfae5315e7fdc6d3fd85907dc3ee539
#
_entry.id   acfae5315e7fdc6d3fd85907dc3ee539
#
_cell.length_a   1.000
_cell.length_b   1.000
_cell.length_c   1.000
_cell.angle_alpha   90.00
_cell.angle_beta   90.00
_cell.angle_gamma   90.00
#
_symmetry.space_group_name_H-M   'P 1'
#
loop_
_entity.id
_entity.type
_entity.pdbx_description
1 polymer ?
#
loop_
_entity_poly.entity_id
_entity_poly.type
_entity_poly.pdbx_seq_one_letter_code
_entity_poly.pdbx_strand_id
1 'polypeptide(L)'
;MDVTDLRVALVSGNYNMVRDGPTQALNRLVRHLLDRGGAVRIFAPTVENPQVEAVGDLVSVPSLPIPFRPEYHFTFGLKGDTRRAFEEFRPNIVHVASPDRTCQQAVEWAREHDVPVLASVHTRFETYPRYYRMGFLEPVIESLLRRFYRKCDALVAPSPGMVDVLCSQRMNRDIGIWTRGIDREVFHPGARDMEWRREMGIADDEVVITFLGRLVMEKGLDVFVDTIIELRKRQIAHKVMVIGDGPARGWFEKALPGGIFVGHQGGKCLGRAVASGDVFFNPSITETFGNVTLESMACGLPVVAADATGSSGLVAHGESGMLVPPGDVKGFADALAPYCLDADLRARHGAAGLERSQPYTWEAINASMVDTYLRLVEAKPPRECSA
;
A
#
# COMPACT_ATOMS: atom_id res chain seq x y z
N MET A 1 29.87 6.37 4.35
CA MET A 1 29.22 5.17 4.93
C MET A 1 28.60 4.35 3.81
N ASP A 2 28.42 3.05 4.04
CA ASP A 2 27.86 2.14 3.08
C ASP A 2 26.81 1.24 3.78
N VAL A 3 26.10 0.41 3.03
CA VAL A 3 25.01 -0.44 3.56
C VAL A 3 25.49 -1.38 4.66
N THR A 4 26.74 -1.85 4.58
CA THR A 4 27.35 -2.76 5.56
C THR A 4 27.55 -2.10 6.93
N ASP A 5 27.57 -0.75 6.99
CA ASP A 5 27.66 0.02 8.23
C ASP A 5 26.28 0.18 8.92
N LEU A 6 25.18 -0.13 8.21
CA LEU A 6 23.81 0.04 8.74
C LEU A 6 23.43 -1.08 9.70
N ARG A 7 22.94 -0.68 10.88
CA ARG A 7 22.32 -1.54 11.89
C ARG A 7 20.89 -1.01 12.17
N VAL A 8 19.93 -1.49 11.39
CA VAL A 8 18.55 -0.98 11.38
C VAL A 8 17.71 -1.72 12.40
N ALA A 9 17.20 -1.04 13.42
CA ALA A 9 16.12 -1.56 14.25
C ALA A 9 14.78 -1.16 13.61
N LEU A 10 14.11 -2.12 12.98
CA LEU A 10 12.79 -1.95 12.39
C LEU A 10 11.70 -2.30 13.41
N VAL A 11 10.86 -1.34 13.76
CA VAL A 11 9.76 -1.52 14.73
C VAL A 11 8.43 -1.32 14.04
N SER A 12 7.54 -2.33 14.10
CA SER A 12 6.26 -2.30 13.40
C SER A 12 5.14 -2.96 14.20
N GLY A 13 3.93 -2.42 14.12
CA GLY A 13 2.73 -3.06 14.69
C GLY A 13 2.21 -4.24 13.86
N ASN A 14 2.66 -4.40 12.62
CA ASN A 14 2.43 -5.56 11.77
C ASN A 14 3.63 -5.77 10.84
N TYR A 15 4.23 -6.97 10.88
CA TYR A 15 5.35 -7.31 9.99
C TYR A 15 5.10 -8.58 9.19
N ASN A 16 4.36 -9.56 9.76
CA ASN A 16 4.08 -10.83 9.11
C ASN A 16 2.67 -11.39 9.38
N MET A 17 1.91 -10.76 10.28
CA MET A 17 0.59 -11.25 10.69
C MET A 17 -0.44 -11.17 9.56
N VAL A 18 -0.51 -10.01 8.90
CA VAL A 18 -1.46 -9.73 7.82
C VAL A 18 -0.70 -9.42 6.54
N ARG A 19 -1.12 -10.02 5.43
CA ARG A 19 -0.57 -9.73 4.10
C ARG A 19 -1.21 -8.45 3.56
N ASP A 20 -0.53 -7.34 3.71
CA ASP A 20 -0.92 -6.03 3.17
C ASP A 20 0.25 -5.34 2.44
N GLY A 21 0.00 -4.20 1.81
CA GLY A 21 1.02 -3.45 1.08
C GLY A 21 2.20 -3.01 1.95
N PRO A 22 1.98 -2.45 3.15
CA PRO A 22 3.04 -2.11 4.10
C PRO A 22 3.92 -3.30 4.49
N THR A 23 3.31 -4.41 4.89
CA THR A 23 4.03 -5.64 5.26
C THR A 23 4.93 -6.15 4.13
N GLN A 24 4.42 -6.18 2.89
CA GLN A 24 5.21 -6.59 1.73
C GLN A 24 6.39 -5.64 1.48
N ALA A 25 6.17 -4.33 1.58
CA ALA A 25 7.22 -3.33 1.38
C ALA A 25 8.33 -3.44 2.43
N LEU A 26 7.96 -3.61 3.71
CA LEU A 26 8.93 -3.77 4.81
C LEU A 26 9.76 -5.06 4.63
N ASN A 27 9.13 -6.19 4.31
CA ASN A 27 9.84 -7.45 4.09
C ASN A 27 10.80 -7.37 2.89
N ARG A 28 10.41 -6.70 1.79
CA ARG A 28 11.29 -6.48 0.63
C ARG A 28 12.45 -5.53 0.95
N LEU A 29 12.22 -4.50 1.76
CA LEU A 29 13.28 -3.61 2.23
C LEU A 29 14.30 -4.35 3.12
N VAL A 30 13.81 -5.15 4.07
CA VAL A 30 14.67 -5.96 4.95
C VAL A 30 15.52 -6.92 4.13
N ARG A 31 14.94 -7.63 3.17
CA ARG A 31 15.69 -8.52 2.26
C ARG A 31 16.77 -7.74 1.50
N HIS A 32 16.41 -6.60 0.92
CA HIS A 32 17.35 -5.76 0.17
C HIS A 32 18.54 -5.28 1.01
N LEU A 33 18.32 -4.95 2.28
CA LEU A 33 19.37 -4.57 3.23
C LEU A 33 20.28 -5.76 3.56
N LEU A 34 19.69 -6.92 3.90
CA LEU A 34 20.42 -8.13 4.24
C LEU A 34 21.25 -8.65 3.07
N ASP A 35 20.70 -8.68 1.86
CA ASP A 35 21.39 -9.12 0.63
C ASP A 35 22.62 -8.24 0.30
N ARG A 36 22.67 -7.00 0.86
CA ARG A 36 23.80 -6.06 0.71
C ARG A 36 24.71 -5.99 1.95
N GLY A 37 24.52 -6.89 2.90
CA GLY A 37 25.37 -7.01 4.09
C GLY A 37 25.02 -6.05 5.23
N GLY A 38 23.90 -5.31 5.15
CA GLY A 38 23.39 -4.51 6.26
C GLY A 38 22.82 -5.40 7.37
N ALA A 39 22.88 -4.96 8.61
CA ALA A 39 22.29 -5.65 9.75
C ALA A 39 20.89 -5.11 10.04
N VAL A 40 19.90 -6.00 10.14
CA VAL A 40 18.50 -5.62 10.45
C VAL A 40 17.96 -6.53 11.53
N ARG A 41 17.35 -5.94 12.55
CA ARG A 41 16.56 -6.66 13.56
C ARG A 41 15.16 -6.04 13.63
N ILE A 42 14.14 -6.91 13.58
CA ILE A 42 12.75 -6.51 13.53
C ILE A 42 12.10 -6.73 14.88
N PHE A 43 11.32 -5.76 15.34
CA PHE A 43 10.53 -5.81 16.57
C PHE A 43 9.06 -5.63 16.23
N ALA A 44 8.31 -6.73 16.25
CA ALA A 44 6.89 -6.72 15.92
C ALA A 44 6.12 -7.80 16.70
N PRO A 45 4.80 -7.66 16.89
CA PRO A 45 3.98 -8.74 17.40
C PRO A 45 4.02 -9.94 16.44
N THR A 46 3.90 -11.14 17.00
CA THR A 46 3.88 -12.41 16.24
C THR A 46 2.62 -13.20 16.56
N VAL A 47 2.21 -14.06 15.62
CA VAL A 47 1.08 -14.99 15.74
C VAL A 47 1.53 -16.40 15.37
N GLU A 48 0.78 -17.43 15.80
CA GLU A 48 1.11 -18.84 15.50
C GLU A 48 1.05 -19.14 14.00
N ASN A 49 0.06 -18.55 13.29
CA ASN A 49 -0.15 -18.77 11.85
C ASN A 49 -0.04 -17.45 11.07
N PRO A 50 1.19 -16.97 10.78
CA PRO A 50 1.39 -15.73 10.06
C PRO A 50 0.99 -15.89 8.57
N GLN A 51 0.42 -14.83 7.98
CA GLN A 51 0.07 -14.82 6.56
C GLN A 51 1.28 -14.58 5.62
N VAL A 52 2.39 -14.13 6.19
CA VAL A 52 3.63 -13.85 5.45
C VAL A 52 4.80 -14.46 6.22
N GLU A 53 5.69 -15.15 5.52
CA GLU A 53 6.96 -15.57 6.10
C GLU A 53 7.83 -14.35 6.38
N ALA A 54 8.30 -14.21 7.61
CA ALA A 54 9.10 -13.08 8.02
C ALA A 54 10.52 -13.16 7.44
N VAL A 55 10.98 -12.05 6.86
CA VAL A 55 12.37 -11.90 6.42
C VAL A 55 13.19 -11.29 7.54
N GLY A 56 14.36 -11.86 7.86
CA GLY A 56 15.29 -11.34 8.84
C GLY A 56 15.04 -11.82 10.28
N ASP A 57 15.78 -11.21 11.22
CA ASP A 57 15.77 -11.55 12.65
C ASP A 57 14.56 -10.87 13.34
N LEU A 58 13.45 -11.60 13.49
CA LEU A 58 12.19 -11.11 14.08
C LEU A 58 12.13 -11.44 15.58
N VAL A 59 12.18 -10.39 16.39
CA VAL A 59 11.96 -10.44 17.85
C VAL A 59 10.49 -10.16 18.15
N SER A 60 9.84 -11.10 18.80
CA SER A 60 8.43 -10.98 19.19
C SER A 60 8.23 -9.91 20.27
N VAL A 61 7.30 -8.99 20.03
CA VAL A 61 6.89 -7.97 21.01
C VAL A 61 5.63 -8.46 21.73
N PRO A 62 5.57 -8.37 23.07
CA PRO A 62 4.38 -8.71 23.84
C PRO A 62 3.16 -7.92 23.37
N SER A 63 2.08 -8.64 23.05
CA SER A 63 0.89 -8.04 22.45
C SER A 63 -0.38 -8.85 22.76
N LEU A 64 -1.54 -8.22 22.53
CA LEU A 64 -2.85 -8.88 22.56
C LEU A 64 -3.66 -8.49 21.32
N PRO A 65 -4.52 -9.40 20.82
CA PRO A 65 -5.42 -9.09 19.69
C PRO A 65 -6.32 -7.89 20.01
N ILE A 66 -6.55 -7.05 19.01
CA ILE A 66 -7.51 -5.93 19.11
C ILE A 66 -8.94 -6.49 19.07
N PRO A 67 -9.83 -6.17 20.03
CA PRO A 67 -11.23 -6.56 19.98
C PRO A 67 -11.87 -6.17 18.63
N PHE A 68 -12.63 -7.09 18.04
CA PHE A 68 -13.30 -6.96 16.74
C PHE A 68 -12.36 -6.91 15.51
N ARG A 69 -11.03 -6.85 15.71
CA ARG A 69 -9.99 -6.85 14.67
C ARG A 69 -8.83 -7.75 15.11
N PRO A 70 -9.06 -9.05 15.36
CA PRO A 70 -8.07 -9.96 15.94
C PRO A 70 -6.85 -10.18 15.03
N GLU A 71 -6.96 -9.82 13.77
CA GLU A 71 -5.84 -9.81 12.81
C GLU A 71 -4.79 -8.74 13.11
N TYR A 72 -5.11 -7.75 13.97
CA TYR A 72 -4.17 -6.74 14.45
C TYR A 72 -4.00 -6.84 15.96
N HIS A 73 -2.82 -6.48 16.45
CA HIS A 73 -2.48 -6.61 17.86
C HIS A 73 -2.16 -5.24 18.49
N PHE A 74 -2.56 -5.09 19.73
CA PHE A 74 -2.15 -3.99 20.58
C PHE A 74 -0.85 -4.37 21.30
N THR A 75 0.22 -3.60 21.11
CA THR A 75 1.54 -3.89 21.69
C THR A 75 1.72 -3.23 23.05
N PHE A 76 2.44 -3.92 23.95
CA PHE A 76 2.74 -3.43 25.31
C PHE A 76 4.07 -2.66 25.41
N GLY A 77 4.78 -2.50 24.29
CA GLY A 77 6.04 -1.79 24.21
C GLY A 77 7.26 -2.69 24.39
N LEU A 78 8.44 -2.05 24.33
CA LEU A 78 9.74 -2.69 24.57
C LEU A 78 9.91 -2.94 26.07
N LYS A 79 9.78 -4.19 26.51
CA LYS A 79 9.88 -4.59 27.92
C LYS A 79 10.69 -5.88 28.07
N GLY A 80 11.33 -6.05 29.24
CA GLY A 80 12.06 -7.28 29.57
C GLY A 80 13.07 -7.68 28.50
N ASP A 81 12.94 -8.91 27.98
CA ASP A 81 13.87 -9.48 27.00
C ASP A 81 13.80 -8.75 25.64
N THR A 82 12.63 -8.25 25.25
CA THR A 82 12.49 -7.43 24.02
C THR A 82 13.29 -6.14 24.11
N ARG A 83 13.28 -5.46 25.27
CA ARG A 83 14.07 -4.26 25.53
C ARG A 83 15.56 -4.59 25.52
N ARG A 84 15.97 -5.68 26.18
CA ARG A 84 17.36 -6.14 26.19
C ARG A 84 17.86 -6.46 24.78
N ALA A 85 17.10 -7.21 23.99
CA ALA A 85 17.44 -7.54 22.60
C ALA A 85 17.59 -6.30 21.72
N PHE A 86 16.77 -5.24 21.97
CA PHE A 86 16.86 -3.98 21.27
C PHE A 86 18.17 -3.25 21.61
N GLU A 87 18.52 -3.17 22.88
CA GLU A 87 19.76 -2.51 23.36
C GLU A 87 21.02 -3.27 22.95
N GLU A 88 21.03 -4.59 23.05
CA GLU A 88 22.15 -5.46 22.63
C GLU A 88 22.40 -5.38 21.11
N PHE A 89 21.37 -5.14 20.32
CA PHE A 89 21.51 -4.95 18.86
C PHE A 89 22.29 -3.68 18.54
N ARG A 90 22.31 -2.66 19.40
CA ARG A 90 22.99 -1.38 19.20
C ARG A 90 22.70 -0.76 17.84
N PRO A 91 21.44 -0.45 17.53
CA PRO A 91 21.09 0.13 16.23
C PRO A 91 21.75 1.49 16.04
N ASN A 92 22.19 1.80 14.83
CA ASN A 92 22.62 3.14 14.45
C ASN A 92 21.52 3.90 13.68
N ILE A 93 20.40 3.25 13.40
CA ILE A 93 19.17 3.88 12.93
C ILE A 93 17.94 3.09 13.42
N VAL A 94 16.90 3.81 13.80
CA VAL A 94 15.60 3.24 14.17
C VAL A 94 14.57 3.59 13.09
N HIS A 95 13.94 2.57 12.50
CA HIS A 95 12.83 2.74 11.57
C HIS A 95 11.52 2.32 12.23
N VAL A 96 10.57 3.24 12.38
CA VAL A 96 9.24 2.96 12.94
C VAL A 96 8.18 3.00 11.85
N ALA A 97 7.33 1.95 11.79
CA ALA A 97 6.32 1.79 10.73
C ALA A 97 4.87 1.94 11.23
N SER A 98 4.68 2.28 12.52
CA SER A 98 3.35 2.51 13.14
C SER A 98 3.48 3.45 14.34
N PRO A 99 2.42 4.20 14.69
CA PRO A 99 2.45 5.11 15.84
C PRO A 99 2.04 4.43 17.16
N ASP A 100 2.32 3.13 17.32
CA ASP A 100 1.98 2.36 18.50
C ASP A 100 2.95 2.58 19.68
N ARG A 101 2.65 1.93 20.81
CA ARG A 101 3.44 2.11 22.03
C ARG A 101 4.88 1.61 21.89
N THR A 102 5.10 0.53 21.14
CA THR A 102 6.45 -0.01 20.92
C THR A 102 7.29 0.96 20.11
N CYS A 103 6.73 1.51 19.04
CA CYS A 103 7.37 2.53 18.23
C CYS A 103 7.63 3.81 19.03
N GLN A 104 6.70 4.24 19.90
CA GLN A 104 6.91 5.40 20.77
C GLN A 104 8.12 5.21 21.69
N GLN A 105 8.27 4.04 22.32
CA GLN A 105 9.39 3.73 23.20
C GLN A 105 10.71 3.60 22.43
N ALA A 106 10.68 3.04 21.21
CA ALA A 106 11.87 2.99 20.35
C ALA A 106 12.34 4.39 19.94
N VAL A 107 11.40 5.29 19.62
CA VAL A 107 11.70 6.71 19.34
C VAL A 107 12.28 7.41 20.57
N GLU A 108 11.73 7.18 21.75
CA GLU A 108 12.22 7.76 23.01
C GLU A 108 13.64 7.28 23.31
N TRP A 109 13.90 5.98 23.21
CA TRP A 109 15.22 5.41 23.37
C TRP A 109 16.24 5.99 22.37
N ALA A 110 15.86 6.07 21.10
CA ALA A 110 16.73 6.60 20.05
C ALA A 110 17.15 8.06 20.32
N ARG A 111 16.19 8.88 20.78
CA ARG A 111 16.47 10.28 21.17
C ARG A 111 17.41 10.38 22.38
N GLU A 112 17.28 9.49 23.37
CA GLU A 112 18.15 9.43 24.54
C GLU A 112 19.60 9.03 24.18
N HIS A 113 19.75 8.29 23.06
CA HIS A 113 21.05 7.76 22.61
C HIS A 113 21.60 8.46 21.35
N ASP A 114 20.98 9.58 20.93
CA ASP A 114 21.34 10.33 19.72
C ASP A 114 21.29 9.50 18.42
N VAL A 115 20.50 8.42 18.40
CA VAL A 115 20.28 7.58 17.21
C VAL A 115 19.21 8.21 16.32
N PRO A 116 19.43 8.35 14.99
CA PRO A 116 18.42 8.89 14.08
C PRO A 116 17.21 7.98 13.95
N VAL A 117 16.04 8.63 13.77
CA VAL A 117 14.75 7.95 13.64
C VAL A 117 14.09 8.31 12.32
N LEU A 118 13.77 7.29 11.53
CA LEU A 118 12.91 7.40 10.36
C LEU A 118 11.55 6.81 10.67
N ALA A 119 10.46 7.49 10.29
CA ALA A 119 9.13 6.89 10.33
C ALA A 119 8.54 6.73 8.93
N SER A 120 8.02 5.53 8.62
CA SER A 120 7.27 5.30 7.40
C SER A 120 5.76 5.37 7.65
N VAL A 121 5.09 6.25 6.91
CA VAL A 121 3.65 6.50 7.08
C VAL A 121 2.88 5.78 5.97
N HIS A 122 2.21 4.69 6.35
CA HIS A 122 1.50 3.82 5.40
C HIS A 122 -0.01 4.01 5.43
N THR A 123 -0.54 4.60 6.51
CA THR A 123 -1.98 4.62 6.81
C THR A 123 -2.37 5.96 7.39
N ARG A 124 -3.51 6.45 6.97
CA ARG A 124 -4.15 7.66 7.50
C ARG A 124 -4.97 7.31 8.74
N PHE A 125 -4.30 7.07 9.86
CA PHE A 125 -4.95 6.66 11.12
C PHE A 125 -5.95 7.70 11.64
N GLU A 126 -5.73 8.98 11.36
CA GLU A 126 -6.62 10.07 11.77
C GLU A 126 -8.01 9.98 11.14
N THR A 127 -8.13 9.32 9.97
CA THR A 127 -9.42 9.18 9.27
C THR A 127 -10.27 8.01 9.77
N TYR A 128 -9.70 7.06 10.50
CA TYR A 128 -10.41 5.86 10.97
C TYR A 128 -11.68 6.15 11.78
N PRO A 129 -11.71 7.16 12.69
CA PRO A 129 -12.92 7.47 13.44
C PRO A 129 -14.14 7.81 12.57
N ARG A 130 -13.94 8.29 11.33
CA ARG A 130 -15.04 8.58 10.39
C ARG A 130 -15.89 7.34 10.12
N TYR A 131 -15.25 6.17 9.97
CA TYR A 131 -15.93 4.90 9.68
C TYR A 131 -16.76 4.37 10.87
N TYR A 132 -16.47 4.87 12.08
CA TYR A 132 -17.17 4.51 13.32
C TYR A 132 -18.09 5.62 13.82
N ARG A 133 -18.44 6.61 12.96
CA ARG A 133 -19.25 7.79 13.32
C ARG A 133 -18.65 8.64 14.45
N MET A 134 -17.34 8.56 14.65
CA MET A 134 -16.58 9.31 15.66
C MET A 134 -15.66 10.34 15.03
N GLY A 135 -16.03 10.94 13.89
CA GLY A 135 -15.21 11.90 13.15
C GLY A 135 -14.74 13.11 13.95
N PHE A 136 -15.46 13.46 15.05
CA PHE A 136 -15.07 14.52 15.96
C PHE A 136 -13.73 14.26 16.70
N LEU A 137 -13.25 13.00 16.73
CA LEU A 137 -11.95 12.62 17.31
C LEU A 137 -10.78 12.85 16.36
N GLU A 138 -11.03 13.08 15.07
CA GLU A 138 -9.99 13.25 14.05
C GLU A 138 -8.95 14.31 14.42
N PRO A 139 -9.32 15.54 14.87
CA PRO A 139 -8.32 16.55 15.25
C PRO A 139 -7.45 16.14 16.44
N VAL A 140 -8.01 15.36 17.36
CA VAL A 140 -7.28 14.86 18.53
C VAL A 140 -6.25 13.83 18.10
N ILE A 141 -6.65 12.86 17.26
CA ILE A 141 -5.76 11.82 16.73
C ILE A 141 -4.68 12.48 15.87
N GLU A 142 -5.03 13.42 15.01
CA GLU A 142 -4.06 14.18 14.21
C GLU A 142 -3.03 14.88 15.11
N SER A 143 -3.46 15.50 16.20
CA SER A 143 -2.57 16.16 17.16
C SER A 143 -1.60 15.16 17.82
N LEU A 144 -2.08 13.98 18.21
CA LEU A 144 -1.26 12.90 18.78
C LEU A 144 -0.25 12.37 17.77
N LEU A 145 -0.66 12.10 16.52
CA LEU A 145 0.21 11.69 15.44
C LEU A 145 1.28 12.76 15.15
N ARG A 146 0.89 14.03 15.08
CA ARG A 146 1.81 15.14 14.87
C ARG A 146 2.86 15.20 16.00
N ARG A 147 2.46 15.02 17.24
CA ARG A 147 3.40 14.97 18.38
C ARG A 147 4.37 13.80 18.27
N PHE A 148 3.92 12.64 17.78
CA PHE A 148 4.76 11.46 17.55
C PHE A 148 5.73 11.69 16.40
N TYR A 149 5.23 12.05 15.22
CA TYR A 149 6.05 12.19 14.01
C TYR A 149 7.07 13.34 14.09
N ARG A 150 6.79 14.38 14.85
CA ARG A 150 7.75 15.47 15.11
C ARG A 150 8.94 15.06 15.97
N LYS A 151 8.89 13.91 16.65
CA LYS A 151 10.04 13.35 17.37
C LYS A 151 10.97 12.57 16.43
N CYS A 152 10.53 12.21 15.24
CA CYS A 152 11.34 11.54 14.23
C CYS A 152 12.18 12.56 13.44
N ASP A 153 13.37 12.15 12.99
CA ASP A 153 14.27 13.01 12.21
C ASP A 153 13.76 13.20 10.79
N ALA A 154 13.16 12.16 10.19
CA ALA A 154 12.50 12.24 8.89
C ALA A 154 11.26 11.33 8.83
N LEU A 155 10.37 11.62 7.88
CA LEU A 155 9.28 10.73 7.48
C LEU A 155 9.47 10.28 6.04
N VAL A 156 8.88 9.13 5.69
CA VAL A 156 8.67 8.73 4.30
C VAL A 156 7.21 8.35 4.09
N ALA A 157 6.68 8.73 2.94
CA ALA A 157 5.30 8.46 2.53
C ALA A 157 5.26 7.78 1.16
N PRO A 158 4.21 6.99 0.86
CA PRO A 158 4.19 6.15 -0.34
C PRO A 158 3.89 6.91 -1.64
N SER A 159 3.36 8.13 -1.56
CA SER A 159 2.97 8.92 -2.75
C SER A 159 3.13 10.42 -2.52
N PRO A 160 3.28 11.22 -3.60
CA PRO A 160 3.30 12.69 -3.49
C PRO A 160 2.06 13.25 -2.78
N GLY A 161 0.86 12.76 -3.13
CA GLY A 161 -0.37 13.19 -2.48
C GLY A 161 -0.39 12.89 -0.96
N MET A 162 0.26 11.82 -0.52
CA MET A 162 0.41 11.55 0.91
C MET A 162 1.44 12.47 1.56
N VAL A 163 2.51 12.85 0.86
CA VAL A 163 3.46 13.89 1.31
C VAL A 163 2.72 15.21 1.52
N ASP A 164 1.89 15.64 0.56
CA ASP A 164 1.10 16.88 0.65
C ASP A 164 0.18 16.88 1.87
N VAL A 165 -0.49 15.76 2.14
CA VAL A 165 -1.31 15.58 3.35
C VAL A 165 -0.47 15.77 4.62
N LEU A 166 0.67 15.08 4.73
CA LEU A 166 1.54 15.16 5.91
C LEU A 166 2.14 16.57 6.09
N CYS A 167 2.50 17.25 5.00
CA CYS A 167 2.95 18.64 5.00
C CYS A 167 1.85 19.60 5.48
N SER A 168 0.63 19.48 4.93
CA SER A 168 -0.51 20.32 5.31
C SER A 168 -0.87 20.17 6.79
N GLN A 169 -0.76 18.94 7.31
CA GLN A 169 -0.96 18.61 8.73
C GLN A 169 0.26 18.95 9.61
N ARG A 170 1.37 19.45 9.02
CA ARG A 170 2.60 19.82 9.72
C ARG A 170 3.18 18.67 10.56
N MET A 171 3.14 17.45 10.02
CA MET A 171 3.58 16.24 10.73
C MET A 171 5.10 16.22 10.97
N ASN A 172 5.89 16.63 9.97
CA ASN A 172 7.35 16.77 10.06
C ASN A 172 7.84 17.84 9.05
N ARG A 173 9.13 18.18 9.08
CA ARG A 173 9.77 19.11 8.15
C ARG A 173 10.55 18.40 7.04
N ASP A 174 11.04 17.18 7.30
CA ASP A 174 11.73 16.31 6.35
C ASP A 174 10.82 15.13 6.01
N ILE A 175 10.16 15.19 4.85
CA ILE A 175 9.24 14.16 4.38
C ILE A 175 9.64 13.74 2.98
N GLY A 176 10.21 12.53 2.88
CA GLY A 176 10.60 11.90 1.63
C GLY A 176 9.51 11.01 1.05
N ILE A 177 9.78 10.48 -0.14
CA ILE A 177 8.90 9.53 -0.82
C ILE A 177 9.53 8.14 -0.79
N TRP A 178 8.76 7.16 -0.31
CA TRP A 178 9.06 5.74 -0.40
C TRP A 178 7.87 5.01 -1.03
N THR A 179 7.87 4.93 -2.36
CA THR A 179 6.80 4.33 -3.17
C THR A 179 6.72 2.81 -3.01
N ARG A 180 6.02 2.15 -3.94
CA ARG A 180 5.94 0.69 -4.02
C ARG A 180 6.46 0.24 -5.37
N GLY A 181 7.19 -0.87 -5.35
CA GLY A 181 7.64 -1.52 -6.57
C GLY A 181 6.62 -2.51 -7.10
N ILE A 182 6.78 -2.87 -8.36
CA ILE A 182 5.99 -3.89 -9.05
C ILE A 182 6.81 -5.17 -9.24
N ASP A 183 6.14 -6.29 -9.17
CA ASP A 183 6.68 -7.61 -9.54
C ASP A 183 6.39 -7.87 -11.01
N ARG A 184 7.39 -7.66 -11.86
CA ARG A 184 7.25 -7.76 -13.31
C ARG A 184 7.18 -9.21 -13.84
N GLU A 185 7.51 -10.18 -13.02
CA GLU A 185 7.29 -11.60 -13.37
C GLU A 185 5.82 -12.00 -13.18
N VAL A 186 5.09 -11.22 -12.37
CA VAL A 186 3.68 -11.44 -12.08
C VAL A 186 2.80 -10.51 -12.93
N PHE A 187 3.13 -9.21 -12.95
CA PHE A 187 2.30 -8.18 -13.58
C PHE A 187 2.94 -7.68 -14.87
N HIS A 188 2.47 -8.18 -16.00
CA HIS A 188 2.90 -7.80 -17.34
C HIS A 188 1.81 -8.13 -18.37
N PRO A 189 1.76 -7.46 -19.54
CA PRO A 189 0.70 -7.70 -20.54
C PRO A 189 0.67 -9.15 -21.07
N GLY A 190 1.84 -9.81 -21.15
CA GLY A 190 1.95 -11.18 -21.60
C GLY A 190 1.34 -12.23 -20.65
N ALA A 191 0.89 -11.82 -19.44
CA ALA A 191 0.14 -12.69 -18.54
C ALA A 191 -1.35 -12.84 -18.94
N ARG A 192 -1.83 -12.06 -19.95
CA ARG A 192 -3.20 -12.17 -20.47
C ARG A 192 -3.44 -13.56 -21.02
N ASP A 193 -4.54 -14.18 -20.62
CA ASP A 193 -4.90 -15.56 -20.95
C ASP A 193 -6.32 -15.62 -21.53
N MET A 194 -6.40 -15.82 -22.86
CA MET A 194 -7.69 -15.85 -23.57
C MET A 194 -8.43 -17.16 -23.35
N GLU A 195 -7.73 -18.28 -23.07
CA GLU A 195 -8.38 -19.55 -22.75
C GLU A 195 -9.05 -19.45 -21.38
N TRP A 196 -8.33 -18.93 -20.39
CA TRP A 196 -8.90 -18.67 -19.07
C TRP A 196 -10.08 -17.69 -19.12
N ARG A 197 -10.07 -16.67 -20.01
CA ARG A 197 -11.23 -15.78 -20.21
C ARG A 197 -12.46 -16.57 -20.65
N ARG A 198 -12.29 -17.46 -21.64
CA ARG A 198 -13.41 -18.29 -22.15
C ARG A 198 -13.93 -19.24 -21.06
N GLU A 199 -13.04 -19.83 -20.24
CA GLU A 199 -13.43 -20.64 -19.07
C GLU A 199 -14.28 -19.83 -18.07
N MET A 200 -13.99 -18.53 -17.90
CA MET A 200 -14.76 -17.62 -17.05
C MET A 200 -16.04 -17.11 -17.73
N GLY A 201 -16.39 -17.57 -18.93
CA GLY A 201 -17.59 -17.16 -19.67
C GLY A 201 -17.45 -15.79 -20.31
N ILE A 202 -16.25 -15.36 -20.65
CA ILE A 202 -15.94 -14.09 -21.33
C ILE A 202 -15.58 -14.41 -22.79
N ALA A 203 -16.36 -13.92 -23.75
CA ALA A 203 -16.03 -14.04 -25.16
C ALA A 203 -14.84 -13.15 -25.56
N ASP A 204 -14.21 -13.46 -26.69
CA ASP A 204 -12.96 -12.81 -27.11
C ASP A 204 -13.16 -11.32 -27.43
N ASP A 205 -14.33 -10.94 -27.87
CA ASP A 205 -14.74 -9.57 -28.24
C ASP A 205 -15.40 -8.79 -27.09
N GLU A 206 -15.69 -9.43 -25.97
CA GLU A 206 -16.29 -8.76 -24.81
C GLU A 206 -15.27 -7.93 -24.05
N VAL A 207 -15.64 -6.73 -23.66
CA VAL A 207 -14.85 -5.82 -22.85
C VAL A 207 -15.10 -6.06 -21.36
N VAL A 208 -14.02 -6.19 -20.58
CA VAL A 208 -14.08 -6.49 -19.15
C VAL A 208 -13.64 -5.28 -18.32
N ILE A 209 -14.56 -4.74 -17.53
CA ILE A 209 -14.25 -3.79 -16.46
C ILE A 209 -13.83 -4.58 -15.23
N THR A 210 -12.60 -4.32 -14.73
CA THR A 210 -12.01 -5.09 -13.64
C THR A 210 -11.96 -4.27 -12.35
N PHE A 211 -12.41 -4.89 -11.25
CA PHE A 211 -12.12 -4.47 -9.88
C PHE A 211 -11.06 -5.38 -9.27
N LEU A 212 -10.09 -4.81 -8.56
CA LEU A 212 -9.09 -5.55 -7.79
C LEU A 212 -8.96 -4.97 -6.38
N GLY A 213 -9.11 -5.81 -5.37
CA GLY A 213 -8.88 -5.40 -3.99
C GLY A 213 -9.66 -6.21 -2.96
N ARG A 214 -9.42 -5.88 -1.68
CA ARG A 214 -10.22 -6.42 -0.58
C ARG A 214 -11.66 -5.93 -0.69
N LEU A 215 -12.62 -6.83 -0.57
CA LEU A 215 -14.05 -6.48 -0.66
C LEU A 215 -14.56 -5.93 0.68
N VAL A 216 -14.32 -4.64 0.87
CA VAL A 216 -14.76 -3.83 2.02
C VAL A 216 -15.34 -2.50 1.52
N MET A 217 -16.34 -1.96 2.20
CA MET A 217 -17.08 -0.77 1.71
C MET A 217 -16.18 0.46 1.52
N GLU A 218 -15.13 0.61 2.34
CA GLU A 218 -14.16 1.70 2.21
C GLU A 218 -13.38 1.72 0.89
N LYS A 219 -13.48 0.66 0.07
CA LYS A 219 -12.91 0.60 -1.29
C LYS A 219 -13.87 1.17 -2.36
N GLY A 220 -15.00 1.78 -1.96
CA GLY A 220 -15.95 2.39 -2.88
C GLY A 220 -16.78 1.38 -3.67
N LEU A 221 -17.09 0.22 -3.06
CA LEU A 221 -17.87 -0.82 -3.74
C LEU A 221 -19.27 -0.34 -4.15
N ASP A 222 -19.87 0.54 -3.38
CA ASP A 222 -21.13 1.21 -3.67
C ASP A 222 -21.03 2.08 -4.93
N VAL A 223 -20.03 2.94 -5.01
CA VAL A 223 -19.74 3.78 -6.18
C VAL A 223 -19.45 2.90 -7.41
N PHE A 224 -18.73 1.79 -7.23
CA PHE A 224 -18.48 0.83 -8.31
C PHE A 224 -19.80 0.27 -8.84
N VAL A 225 -20.67 -0.25 -7.96
CA VAL A 225 -21.99 -0.80 -8.33
C VAL A 225 -22.84 0.23 -9.06
N ASP A 226 -22.98 1.43 -8.50
CA ASP A 226 -23.81 2.50 -9.06
C ASP A 226 -23.32 2.91 -10.45
N THR A 227 -22.00 2.94 -10.65
CA THR A 227 -21.37 3.23 -11.96
C THR A 227 -21.69 2.13 -12.99
N ILE A 228 -21.58 0.86 -12.60
CA ILE A 228 -21.92 -0.28 -13.49
C ILE A 228 -23.43 -0.26 -13.84
N ILE A 229 -24.30 0.05 -12.88
CA ILE A 229 -25.74 0.21 -13.14
C ILE A 229 -25.99 1.36 -14.14
N GLU A 230 -25.26 2.47 -14.00
CA GLU A 230 -25.39 3.61 -14.92
C GLU A 230 -24.94 3.25 -16.35
N LEU A 231 -23.82 2.51 -16.52
CA LEU A 231 -23.38 2.01 -17.83
C LEU A 231 -24.41 1.06 -18.45
N ARG A 232 -25.02 0.18 -17.66
CA ARG A 232 -26.10 -0.73 -18.12
C ARG A 232 -27.33 0.04 -18.56
N LYS A 233 -27.74 1.09 -17.84
CA LYS A 233 -28.84 1.98 -18.27
C LYS A 233 -28.59 2.65 -19.62
N ARG A 234 -27.31 3.00 -19.87
CA ARG A 234 -26.87 3.58 -21.16
C ARG A 234 -26.67 2.52 -22.25
N GLN A 235 -26.97 1.26 -21.99
CA GLN A 235 -26.79 0.13 -22.90
C GLN A 235 -25.34 -0.03 -23.42
N ILE A 236 -24.36 0.35 -22.64
CA ILE A 236 -22.95 0.11 -22.94
C ILE A 236 -22.63 -1.35 -22.63
N ALA A 237 -22.26 -2.11 -23.66
CA ALA A 237 -21.91 -3.53 -23.52
C ALA A 237 -20.59 -3.71 -22.75
N HIS A 238 -20.61 -4.49 -21.69
CA HIS A 238 -19.42 -4.84 -20.88
C HIS A 238 -19.68 -6.04 -19.99
N LYS A 239 -18.60 -6.72 -19.60
CA LYS A 239 -18.55 -7.67 -18.48
C LYS A 239 -17.91 -7.01 -17.27
N VAL A 240 -18.16 -7.55 -16.09
CA VAL A 240 -17.48 -7.13 -14.84
C VAL A 240 -16.74 -8.29 -14.25
N MET A 241 -15.48 -8.13 -13.95
CA MET A 241 -14.66 -9.09 -13.22
C MET A 241 -14.18 -8.50 -11.90
N VAL A 242 -14.40 -9.24 -10.81
CA VAL A 242 -14.04 -8.86 -9.45
C VAL A 242 -12.96 -9.81 -8.94
N ILE A 243 -11.75 -9.27 -8.68
CA ILE A 243 -10.60 -10.01 -8.17
C ILE A 243 -10.38 -9.63 -6.71
N GLY A 244 -10.60 -10.56 -5.81
CA GLY A 244 -10.45 -10.34 -4.38
C GLY A 244 -11.53 -11.01 -3.56
N ASP A 245 -11.39 -10.86 -2.23
CA ASP A 245 -12.35 -11.38 -1.27
C ASP A 245 -12.47 -10.42 -0.06
N GLY A 246 -13.51 -10.61 0.74
CA GLY A 246 -13.71 -9.81 1.94
C GLY A 246 -15.14 -9.88 2.49
N PRO A 247 -15.38 -9.25 3.64
CA PRO A 247 -16.68 -9.32 4.33
C PRO A 247 -17.86 -8.76 3.52
N ALA A 248 -17.63 -7.87 2.56
CA ALA A 248 -18.67 -7.30 1.71
C ALA A 248 -18.98 -8.14 0.45
N ARG A 249 -18.32 -9.32 0.25
CA ARG A 249 -18.49 -10.15 -0.95
C ARG A 249 -19.96 -10.46 -1.23
N GLY A 250 -20.68 -11.00 -0.26
CA GLY A 250 -22.07 -11.41 -0.46
C GLY A 250 -23.01 -10.24 -0.82
N TRP A 251 -22.72 -9.03 -0.32
CA TRP A 251 -23.45 -7.83 -0.74
C TRP A 251 -23.09 -7.46 -2.18
N PHE A 252 -21.80 -7.50 -2.52
CA PHE A 252 -21.28 -7.09 -3.83
C PHE A 252 -21.78 -8.02 -4.95
N GLU A 253 -21.80 -9.34 -4.72
CA GLU A 253 -22.35 -10.33 -5.65
C GLU A 253 -23.85 -10.09 -5.94
N LYS A 254 -24.63 -9.79 -4.89
CA LYS A 254 -26.06 -9.47 -5.03
C LYS A 254 -26.29 -8.17 -5.81
N ALA A 255 -25.44 -7.18 -5.62
CA ALA A 255 -25.54 -5.87 -6.26
C ALA A 255 -25.09 -5.88 -7.73
N LEU A 256 -24.25 -6.86 -8.13
CA LEU A 256 -23.71 -7.01 -9.49
C LEU A 256 -24.13 -8.35 -10.13
N PRO A 257 -25.43 -8.57 -10.43
CA PRO A 257 -25.86 -9.80 -11.09
C PRO A 257 -25.14 -9.96 -12.44
N GLY A 258 -24.59 -11.15 -12.68
CA GLY A 258 -23.78 -11.47 -13.87
C GLY A 258 -22.32 -11.02 -13.78
N GLY A 259 -21.88 -10.51 -12.65
CA GLY A 259 -20.45 -10.26 -12.38
C GLY A 259 -19.68 -11.58 -12.17
N ILE A 260 -18.42 -11.60 -12.61
CA ILE A 260 -17.50 -12.74 -12.51
C ILE A 260 -16.63 -12.52 -11.28
N PHE A 261 -16.87 -13.27 -10.21
CA PHE A 261 -16.15 -13.17 -8.94
C PHE A 261 -15.10 -14.28 -8.84
N VAL A 262 -13.84 -13.98 -9.15
CA VAL A 262 -12.75 -14.98 -9.18
C VAL A 262 -12.14 -15.25 -7.80
N GLY A 263 -12.58 -14.53 -6.76
CA GLY A 263 -12.08 -14.70 -5.40
C GLY A 263 -10.67 -14.15 -5.21
N HIS A 264 -10.04 -14.50 -4.08
CA HIS A 264 -8.67 -14.11 -3.79
C HIS A 264 -7.71 -14.83 -4.73
N GLN A 265 -6.84 -14.07 -5.39
CA GLN A 265 -5.79 -14.58 -6.26
C GLN A 265 -4.41 -14.16 -5.73
N GLY A 266 -3.37 -14.93 -6.02
CA GLY A 266 -1.99 -14.63 -5.64
C GLY A 266 -0.97 -15.03 -6.68
N GLY A 267 0.21 -14.42 -6.65
CA GLY A 267 1.30 -14.73 -7.58
C GLY A 267 0.87 -14.66 -9.05
N LYS A 268 1.30 -15.61 -9.86
CA LYS A 268 1.01 -15.66 -11.32
C LYS A 268 -0.49 -15.74 -11.63
N CYS A 269 -1.31 -16.36 -10.76
CA CYS A 269 -2.75 -16.40 -10.95
C CYS A 269 -3.37 -14.99 -10.83
N LEU A 270 -2.86 -14.15 -9.93
CA LEU A 270 -3.27 -12.76 -9.81
C LEU A 270 -2.87 -11.97 -11.07
N GLY A 271 -1.62 -12.09 -11.51
CA GLY A 271 -1.13 -11.43 -12.73
C GLY A 271 -1.97 -11.80 -13.96
N ARG A 272 -2.28 -13.10 -14.12
CA ARG A 272 -3.18 -13.62 -15.17
C ARG A 272 -4.56 -12.96 -15.10
N ALA A 273 -5.17 -12.97 -13.92
CA ALA A 273 -6.52 -12.41 -13.76
C ALA A 273 -6.56 -10.91 -14.07
N VAL A 274 -5.56 -10.14 -13.60
CA VAL A 274 -5.47 -8.69 -13.88
C VAL A 274 -5.23 -8.44 -15.36
N ALA A 275 -4.24 -9.07 -15.98
CA ALA A 275 -3.90 -8.89 -17.39
C ALA A 275 -5.03 -9.35 -18.33
N SER A 276 -5.92 -10.23 -17.87
CA SER A 276 -7.10 -10.68 -18.62
C SER A 276 -8.28 -9.71 -18.56
N GLY A 277 -8.18 -8.59 -17.87
CA GLY A 277 -9.09 -7.44 -17.95
C GLY A 277 -8.86 -6.58 -19.19
N ASP A 278 -9.70 -5.56 -19.39
CA ASP A 278 -9.59 -4.61 -20.50
C ASP A 278 -9.53 -3.16 -20.03
N VAL A 279 -10.13 -2.83 -18.88
CA VAL A 279 -10.03 -1.55 -18.19
C VAL A 279 -10.10 -1.78 -16.69
N PHE A 280 -9.23 -1.11 -15.94
CA PHE A 280 -9.26 -1.17 -14.48
C PHE A 280 -10.06 0.00 -13.92
N PHE A 281 -11.03 -0.29 -13.03
CA PHE A 281 -11.84 0.73 -12.38
C PHE A 281 -11.64 0.71 -10.87
N ASN A 282 -11.13 1.82 -10.31
CA ASN A 282 -10.86 1.99 -8.89
C ASN A 282 -11.52 3.24 -8.31
N PRO A 283 -12.73 3.18 -7.77
CA PRO A 283 -13.39 4.33 -7.14
C PRO A 283 -12.91 4.61 -5.70
N SER A 284 -11.94 3.86 -5.19
CA SER A 284 -11.43 3.99 -3.81
C SER A 284 -10.77 5.34 -3.56
N ILE A 285 -11.09 5.96 -2.44
CA ILE A 285 -10.48 7.21 -1.95
C ILE A 285 -9.51 6.99 -0.78
N THR A 286 -9.37 5.75 -0.32
CA THR A 286 -8.61 5.41 0.89
C THR A 286 -7.19 4.94 0.60
N GLU A 287 -6.83 4.80 -0.67
CA GLU A 287 -5.48 4.37 -1.07
C GLU A 287 -4.45 5.45 -0.73
N THR A 288 -3.39 5.05 -0.04
CA THR A 288 -2.24 5.93 0.22
C THR A 288 -1.21 5.92 -0.91
N PHE A 289 -1.19 4.84 -1.72
CA PHE A 289 -0.33 4.69 -2.90
C PHE A 289 -1.11 4.20 -4.13
N GLY A 290 -1.90 3.12 -3.99
CA GLY A 290 -2.62 2.50 -5.10
C GLY A 290 -1.87 1.33 -5.74
N ASN A 291 -1.43 0.34 -4.95
CA ASN A 291 -0.75 -0.85 -5.46
C ASN A 291 -1.52 -1.49 -6.61
N VAL A 292 -2.83 -1.69 -6.44
CA VAL A 292 -3.70 -2.32 -7.46
C VAL A 292 -3.79 -1.50 -8.75
N THR A 293 -3.70 -0.17 -8.65
CA THR A 293 -3.61 0.73 -9.80
C THR A 293 -2.30 0.51 -10.54
N LEU A 294 -1.17 0.49 -9.83
CA LEU A 294 0.15 0.23 -10.41
C LEU A 294 0.24 -1.17 -11.04
N GLU A 295 -0.30 -2.20 -10.38
CA GLU A 295 -0.39 -3.59 -10.87
C GLU A 295 -1.18 -3.66 -12.18
N SER A 296 -2.30 -2.96 -12.26
CA SER A 296 -3.13 -2.90 -13.47
C SER A 296 -2.43 -2.14 -14.61
N MET A 297 -1.77 -1.01 -14.33
CA MET A 297 -0.94 -0.28 -15.29
C MET A 297 0.20 -1.16 -15.83
N ALA A 298 0.85 -1.94 -14.96
CA ALA A 298 1.93 -2.86 -15.34
C ALA A 298 1.44 -4.01 -16.22
N CYS A 299 0.16 -4.37 -16.13
CA CYS A 299 -0.50 -5.32 -17.04
C CYS A 299 -0.98 -4.65 -18.35
N GLY A 300 -0.76 -3.35 -18.55
CA GLY A 300 -1.16 -2.62 -19.74
C GLY A 300 -2.65 -2.26 -19.79
N LEU A 301 -3.35 -2.21 -18.66
CA LEU A 301 -4.73 -1.76 -18.60
C LEU A 301 -4.80 -0.23 -18.46
N PRO A 302 -5.65 0.45 -19.24
CA PRO A 302 -6.04 1.82 -18.92
C PRO A 302 -6.79 1.85 -17.58
N VAL A 303 -6.63 2.94 -16.84
CA VAL A 303 -7.19 3.07 -15.49
C VAL A 303 -8.24 4.16 -15.45
N VAL A 304 -9.42 3.85 -14.88
CA VAL A 304 -10.38 4.86 -14.44
C VAL A 304 -10.38 4.83 -12.91
N ALA A 305 -10.05 5.93 -12.27
CA ALA A 305 -9.92 5.97 -10.82
C ALA A 305 -10.44 7.27 -10.20
N ALA A 306 -10.76 7.22 -8.90
CA ALA A 306 -11.04 8.43 -8.14
C ALA A 306 -9.79 9.33 -8.10
N ASP A 307 -9.98 10.64 -8.29
CA ASP A 307 -8.94 11.65 -8.07
C ASP A 307 -8.68 11.80 -6.56
N ALA A 308 -7.84 10.91 -6.06
CA ALA A 308 -7.51 10.78 -4.64
C ALA A 308 -6.03 10.42 -4.49
N THR A 309 -5.51 10.52 -3.25
CA THR A 309 -4.08 10.41 -2.91
C THR A 309 -3.36 9.20 -3.52
N GLY A 310 -4.03 8.06 -3.66
CA GLY A 310 -3.41 6.83 -4.17
C GLY A 310 -3.36 6.75 -5.70
N SER A 311 -4.27 7.43 -6.41
CA SER A 311 -4.40 7.30 -7.87
C SER A 311 -3.80 8.49 -8.61
N SER A 312 -3.93 9.72 -8.06
CA SER A 312 -3.48 10.96 -8.70
C SER A 312 -1.96 11.02 -8.97
N GLY A 313 -1.16 10.31 -8.17
CA GLY A 313 0.29 10.20 -8.40
C GLY A 313 0.70 9.19 -9.48
N LEU A 314 -0.16 8.25 -9.81
CA LEU A 314 0.10 7.17 -10.76
C LEU A 314 -0.50 7.45 -12.13
N VAL A 315 -1.77 7.86 -12.19
CA VAL A 315 -2.54 8.02 -13.43
C VAL A 315 -2.33 9.42 -14.00
N ALA A 316 -1.87 9.51 -15.24
CA ALA A 316 -1.89 10.75 -16.02
C ALA A 316 -3.27 10.88 -16.68
N HIS A 317 -4.07 11.86 -16.22
CA HIS A 317 -5.42 12.09 -16.71
C HIS A 317 -5.42 12.41 -18.22
N GLY A 318 -6.20 11.65 -18.99
CA GLY A 318 -6.29 11.79 -20.45
C GLY A 318 -5.15 11.14 -21.24
N GLU A 319 -4.15 10.53 -20.58
CA GLU A 319 -3.01 9.87 -21.23
C GLU A 319 -2.90 8.39 -20.89
N SER A 320 -2.84 8.04 -19.61
CA SER A 320 -2.78 6.64 -19.13
C SER A 320 -4.08 6.16 -18.48
N GLY A 321 -5.09 7.02 -18.44
CA GLY A 321 -6.38 6.75 -17.83
C GLY A 321 -7.16 8.03 -17.55
N MET A 322 -8.20 7.91 -16.73
CA MET A 322 -9.06 9.02 -16.35
C MET A 322 -9.13 9.12 -14.82
N LEU A 323 -8.94 10.32 -14.30
CA LEU A 323 -9.20 10.66 -12.90
C LEU A 323 -10.54 11.38 -12.81
N VAL A 324 -11.39 10.93 -11.89
CA VAL A 324 -12.77 11.45 -11.73
C VAL A 324 -12.96 11.91 -10.28
N PRO A 325 -13.68 13.00 -10.03
CA PRO A 325 -13.99 13.42 -8.67
C PRO A 325 -14.59 12.30 -7.82
N PRO A 326 -14.17 12.12 -6.56
CA PRO A 326 -14.69 11.09 -5.67
C PRO A 326 -16.22 11.09 -5.58
N GLY A 327 -16.84 9.91 -5.80
CA GLY A 327 -18.28 9.73 -5.69
C GLY A 327 -19.11 10.21 -6.89
N ASP A 328 -18.46 10.76 -7.93
CA ASP A 328 -19.18 11.16 -9.16
C ASP A 328 -19.46 9.95 -10.06
N VAL A 329 -20.55 9.25 -9.74
CA VAL A 329 -21.01 8.05 -10.49
C VAL A 329 -21.20 8.34 -11.98
N LYS A 330 -21.76 9.50 -12.35
CA LYS A 330 -21.95 9.86 -13.75
C LYS A 330 -20.63 10.14 -14.46
N GLY A 331 -19.73 10.87 -13.81
CA GLY A 331 -18.39 11.13 -14.30
C GLY A 331 -17.59 9.84 -14.49
N PHE A 332 -17.70 8.86 -13.58
CA PHE A 332 -17.09 7.53 -13.76
C PHE A 332 -17.69 6.78 -14.96
N ALA A 333 -19.00 6.82 -15.14
CA ALA A 333 -19.64 6.20 -16.30
C ALA A 333 -19.23 6.89 -17.62
N ASP A 334 -19.12 8.22 -17.64
CA ASP A 334 -18.62 9.00 -18.78
C ASP A 334 -17.17 8.66 -19.12
N ALA A 335 -16.34 8.43 -18.10
CA ALA A 335 -14.92 8.06 -18.26
C ALA A 335 -14.75 6.60 -18.72
N LEU A 336 -15.61 5.66 -18.28
CA LEU A 336 -15.54 4.23 -18.63
C LEU A 336 -16.13 3.92 -20.01
N ALA A 337 -17.21 4.60 -20.41
CA ALA A 337 -17.92 4.31 -21.66
C ALA A 337 -17.02 4.34 -22.91
N PRO A 338 -16.10 5.33 -23.11
CA PRO A 338 -15.18 5.33 -24.23
C PRO A 338 -14.28 4.08 -24.26
N TYR A 339 -13.81 3.61 -23.10
CA TYR A 339 -13.00 2.39 -23.05
C TYR A 339 -13.78 1.13 -23.38
N CYS A 340 -15.09 1.10 -23.17
CA CYS A 340 -15.91 -0.02 -23.60
C CYS A 340 -16.10 -0.05 -25.13
N LEU A 341 -16.07 1.10 -25.80
CA LEU A 341 -16.43 1.25 -27.20
C LEU A 341 -15.21 1.37 -28.15
N ASP A 342 -14.07 1.86 -27.66
CA ASP A 342 -12.88 2.18 -28.46
C ASP A 342 -11.67 1.33 -28.03
N ALA A 343 -11.33 0.32 -28.86
CA ALA A 343 -10.19 -0.56 -28.63
C ALA A 343 -8.84 0.19 -28.76
N ASP A 344 -8.76 1.14 -29.67
CA ASP A 344 -7.52 1.91 -29.90
C ASP A 344 -7.24 2.83 -28.72
N LEU A 345 -8.28 3.44 -28.13
CA LEU A 345 -8.15 4.21 -26.91
C LEU A 345 -7.63 3.35 -25.74
N ARG A 346 -8.20 2.12 -25.58
CA ARG A 346 -7.71 1.17 -24.57
C ARG A 346 -6.23 0.86 -24.77
N ALA A 347 -5.83 0.57 -26.00
CA ALA A 347 -4.47 0.22 -26.34
C ALA A 347 -3.48 1.37 -26.07
N ARG A 348 -3.83 2.60 -26.50
CA ARG A 348 -2.98 3.79 -26.29
C ARG A 348 -2.80 4.11 -24.80
N HIS A 349 -3.90 4.20 -24.05
CA HIS A 349 -3.82 4.56 -22.63
C HIS A 349 -3.23 3.42 -21.79
N GLY A 350 -3.47 2.16 -22.17
CA GLY A 350 -2.83 1.00 -21.54
C GLY A 350 -1.32 1.00 -21.74
N ALA A 351 -0.83 1.27 -22.97
CA ALA A 351 0.60 1.40 -23.27
C ALA A 351 1.26 2.54 -22.49
N ALA A 352 0.61 3.70 -22.44
CA ALA A 352 1.10 4.84 -21.66
C ALA A 352 1.14 4.52 -20.15
N GLY A 353 0.14 3.79 -19.64
CA GLY A 353 0.12 3.30 -18.27
C GLY A 353 1.27 2.34 -17.97
N LEU A 354 1.52 1.39 -18.88
CA LEU A 354 2.63 0.45 -18.78
C LEU A 354 3.98 1.18 -18.74
N GLU A 355 4.20 2.15 -19.63
CA GLU A 355 5.42 2.97 -19.66
C GLU A 355 5.61 3.74 -18.34
N ARG A 356 4.57 4.41 -17.84
CA ARG A 356 4.63 5.12 -16.56
C ARG A 356 4.90 4.21 -15.37
N SER A 357 4.55 2.92 -15.46
CA SER A 357 4.84 1.95 -14.41
C SER A 357 6.31 1.50 -14.37
N GLN A 358 7.10 1.73 -15.44
CA GLN A 358 8.47 1.22 -15.56
C GLN A 358 9.43 1.65 -14.43
N PRO A 359 9.42 2.90 -13.93
CA PRO A 359 10.34 3.32 -12.86
C PRO A 359 10.05 2.65 -11.50
N TYR A 360 8.88 2.04 -11.32
CA TYR A 360 8.48 1.45 -10.05
C TYR A 360 9.05 0.05 -9.86
N THR A 361 10.37 -0.06 -9.72
CA THR A 361 11.05 -1.31 -9.40
C THR A 361 11.40 -1.38 -7.92
N TRP A 362 11.27 -2.56 -7.30
CA TRP A 362 11.65 -2.75 -5.89
C TRP A 362 13.12 -2.44 -5.64
N GLU A 363 13.97 -2.71 -6.62
CA GLU A 363 15.40 -2.41 -6.55
C GLU A 363 15.65 -0.91 -6.37
N ALA A 364 15.16 -0.07 -7.29
CA ALA A 364 15.37 1.38 -7.25
C ALA A 364 14.74 2.01 -5.99
N ILE A 365 13.54 1.56 -5.60
CA ILE A 365 12.81 2.08 -4.46
C ILE A 365 13.50 1.75 -3.14
N ASN A 366 14.01 0.52 -2.99
CA ASN A 366 14.74 0.14 -1.77
C ASN A 366 16.14 0.77 -1.73
N ALA A 367 16.80 0.97 -2.87
CA ALA A 367 18.06 1.72 -2.93
C ALA A 367 17.88 3.16 -2.44
N SER A 368 16.84 3.87 -2.89
CA SER A 368 16.51 5.23 -2.40
C SER A 368 16.22 5.26 -0.90
N MET A 369 15.68 4.17 -0.35
CA MET A 369 15.45 4.05 1.10
C MET A 369 16.77 3.88 1.87
N VAL A 370 17.70 3.10 1.31
CA VAL A 370 19.07 2.96 1.85
C VAL A 370 19.78 4.31 1.85
N ASP A 371 19.71 5.07 0.76
CA ASP A 371 20.29 6.43 0.70
C ASP A 371 19.71 7.34 1.79
N THR A 372 18.42 7.20 2.08
CA THR A 372 17.77 7.95 3.17
C THR A 372 18.35 7.53 4.54
N TYR A 373 18.56 6.24 4.78
CA TYR A 373 19.19 5.78 6.01
C TYR A 373 20.62 6.31 6.17
N LEU A 374 21.44 6.18 5.13
CA LEU A 374 22.84 6.65 5.15
C LEU A 374 22.90 8.15 5.43
N ARG A 375 22.10 8.95 4.74
CA ARG A 375 21.97 10.40 4.98
C ARG A 375 21.65 10.73 6.44
N LEU A 376 20.70 10.01 7.05
CA LEU A 376 20.30 10.25 8.43
C LEU A 376 21.39 9.85 9.44
N VAL A 377 22.08 8.74 9.20
CA VAL A 377 23.17 8.28 10.06
C VAL A 377 24.39 9.20 9.96
N GLU A 378 24.73 9.66 8.76
CA GLU A 378 25.83 10.62 8.54
C GLU A 378 25.54 11.98 9.17
N ALA A 379 24.30 12.43 9.17
CA ALA A 379 23.90 13.69 9.82
C ALA A 379 23.98 13.65 11.35
N LYS A 380 23.91 12.45 11.95
CA LYS A 380 24.04 12.21 13.39
C LYS A 380 25.04 11.08 13.65
N PRO A 381 26.34 11.28 13.46
CA PRO A 381 27.31 10.24 13.74
C PRO A 381 27.22 9.82 15.22
N PRO A 382 27.33 8.51 15.53
CA PRO A 382 27.30 8.03 16.91
C PRO A 382 28.41 8.72 17.70
N ARG A 383 28.11 9.16 18.93
CA ARG A 383 29.14 9.64 19.86
C ARG A 383 30.11 8.48 20.05
N GLU A 384 31.39 8.72 19.76
CA GLU A 384 32.44 7.78 20.16
C GLU A 384 32.30 7.54 21.67
N CYS A 385 32.14 6.26 22.04
CA CYS A 385 32.19 5.90 23.45
C CYS A 385 33.53 6.39 23.98
N SER A 386 33.53 7.51 24.72
CA SER A 386 34.68 7.88 25.54
C SER A 386 34.94 6.71 26.48
N ALA A 387 36.09 6.08 26.26
CA ALA A 387 36.65 4.96 27.02
C ALA A 387 36.81 5.26 28.51
#